data_d59e797304645ae9be6bb46cde323f49
#
_entry.id   d59e797304645ae9be6bb46cde323f49
#
_cell.length_a   1.000
_cell.length_b   1.000
_cell.length_c   1.000
_cell.angle_alpha   90.00
_cell.angle_beta   90.00
_cell.angle_gamma   90.00
#
_symmetry.space_group_name_H-M   'P 1'
#
loop_
_entity.id
_entity.type
_entity.pdbx_description
1 polymer ?
#
loop_
_entity_poly.entity_id
_entity_poly.type
_entity_poly.pdbx_seq_one_letter_code
_entity_poly.pdbx_strand_id
1 'polypeptide(L)'
;MNARGCAGRIMKSKSIRGRQAKALVDGSYNERKGLAGFGVYLRVPNKVHELYGYVDRPGDSSKNILGEVTAALIAIKYAIKEHCSKITIVHDCKGIEKWATGEWKRNIPLTQAYHEDVNELMKSIDVSFQHVKAHSGDENNNRADKLAKQGCGLK
;
A
#
# COMPACT_ATOMS: atom_id res chain seq x y z
N MET A 1 10.67 -17.51 -12.68
CA MET A 1 10.36 -17.41 -12.95
C MET A 1 9.85 -17.09 -13.40
N ASN A 2 10.07 -17.27 -13.03
CA ASN A 2 9.71 -17.02 -13.42
C ASN A 2 9.22 -16.43 -13.50
N ALA A 3 9.19 -16.45 -13.09
CA ALA A 3 8.91 -16.10 -13.20
C ALA A 3 9.09 -15.44 -13.42
N ARG A 4 9.51 -15.56 -13.21
CA ARG A 4 9.76 -15.10 -13.44
C ARG A 4 9.69 -14.41 -13.99
N GLY A 5 9.96 -14.78 -13.59
CA GLY A 5 10.15 -13.89 -14.14
C GLY A 5 9.46 -13.29 -14.71
N CYS A 6 9.07 -13.28 -14.57
CA CYS A 6 8.30 -12.70 -15.35
C CYS A 6 7.49 -11.53 -14.89
N ALA A 7 7.53 -11.09 -13.68
CA ALA A 7 6.80 -9.98 -13.17
C ALA A 7 7.13 -8.68 -13.89
N GLY A 8 8.39 -8.47 -14.21
CA GLY A 8 8.81 -7.27 -14.92
C GLY A 8 8.16 -7.11 -16.28
N ARG A 9 7.94 -8.19 -16.98
CA ARG A 9 7.29 -8.11 -18.28
C ARG A 9 5.83 -7.70 -18.16
N ILE A 10 5.14 -8.21 -17.16
CA ILE A 10 3.76 -7.85 -16.92
C ILE A 10 3.64 -6.35 -16.69
N MET A 11 4.54 -5.80 -15.89
CA MET A 11 4.50 -4.39 -15.54
C MET A 11 4.84 -3.48 -16.71
N LYS A 12 5.74 -3.90 -17.59
CA LYS A 12 6.25 -3.02 -18.66
C LYS A 12 5.25 -2.73 -19.75
N SER A 13 4.36 -3.65 -20.07
CA SER A 13 3.64 -3.57 -21.32
C SER A 13 2.16 -3.27 -21.19
N LYS A 14 1.66 -3.09 -19.98
CA LYS A 14 0.22 -3.18 -19.80
C LYS A 14 -0.47 -1.89 -19.38
N SER A 15 0.26 -0.82 -19.12
CA SER A 15 -0.42 0.40 -18.69
C SER A 15 -1.18 1.05 -19.83
N ILE A 16 -2.34 1.58 -19.50
CA ILE A 16 -3.21 2.28 -20.43
C ILE A 16 -3.14 3.76 -20.09
N ARG A 17 -2.70 4.55 -21.05
CA ARG A 17 -2.53 5.98 -20.88
C ARG A 17 -3.82 6.62 -20.41
N GLY A 18 -3.73 7.44 -19.36
CA GLY A 18 -4.87 8.13 -18.80
C GLY A 18 -5.69 7.32 -17.81
N ARG A 19 -5.41 6.03 -17.68
CA ARG A 19 -6.11 5.20 -16.71
C ARG A 19 -5.49 5.41 -15.34
N GLN A 20 -6.24 6.00 -14.42
CA GLN A 20 -5.74 6.40 -13.11
C GLN A 20 -6.45 5.66 -11.99
N ALA A 21 -5.69 5.36 -10.94
CA ALA A 21 -6.20 4.74 -9.73
C ALA A 21 -6.04 5.68 -8.54
N LYS A 22 -6.90 5.51 -7.55
CA LYS A 22 -6.77 6.18 -6.26
C LYS A 22 -6.97 5.13 -5.17
N ALA A 23 -6.03 5.03 -4.27
CA ALA A 23 -6.08 4.05 -3.20
C ALA A 23 -6.01 4.73 -1.84
N LEU A 24 -6.93 4.35 -0.96
CA LEU A 24 -6.85 4.74 0.44
C LEU A 24 -6.25 3.56 1.17
N VAL A 25 -5.17 3.78 1.89
CA VAL A 25 -4.42 2.70 2.54
C VAL A 25 -4.35 2.95 4.03
N ASP A 26 -4.36 1.86 4.80
CA ASP A 26 -4.23 1.96 6.25
C ASP A 26 -3.65 0.67 6.78
N GLY A 27 -3.11 0.73 8.00
CA GLY A 27 -2.59 -0.42 8.70
C GLY A 27 -3.15 -0.48 10.11
N SER A 28 -3.16 -1.67 10.67
CA SER A 28 -3.62 -1.89 12.03
C SER A 28 -2.77 -3.00 12.65
N TYR A 29 -2.81 -3.12 13.96
CA TYR A 29 -2.08 -4.19 14.62
C TYR A 29 -2.95 -4.85 15.68
N ASN A 30 -2.99 -6.17 15.64
CA ASN A 30 -3.71 -6.96 16.63
C ASN A 30 -2.70 -7.51 17.63
N GLU A 31 -2.63 -6.87 18.80
CA GLU A 31 -1.67 -7.24 19.84
C GLU A 31 -1.86 -8.70 20.34
N ARG A 32 -3.10 -9.14 20.40
CA ARG A 32 -3.39 -10.50 20.89
C ARG A 32 -2.85 -11.56 19.95
N LYS A 33 -2.98 -11.34 18.65
CA LYS A 33 -2.58 -12.33 17.65
C LYS A 33 -1.19 -12.09 17.09
N GLY A 34 -0.62 -10.90 17.33
CA GLY A 34 0.68 -10.55 16.76
C GLY A 34 0.63 -10.35 15.26
N LEU A 35 -0.50 -9.88 14.73
CA LEU A 35 -0.71 -9.72 13.29
C LEU A 35 -0.83 -8.26 12.91
N ALA A 36 -0.10 -7.85 11.89
CA ALA A 36 -0.23 -6.53 11.31
C ALA A 36 -1.23 -6.61 10.16
N GLY A 37 -2.31 -5.85 10.25
CA GLY A 37 -3.33 -5.82 9.22
C GLY A 37 -3.07 -4.73 8.20
N PHE A 38 -3.44 -4.99 6.96
CA PHE A 38 -3.43 -3.97 5.91
C PHE A 38 -4.82 -3.86 5.30
N GLY A 39 -5.16 -2.65 4.88
CA GLY A 39 -6.41 -2.39 4.19
C GLY A 39 -6.18 -1.44 3.04
N VAL A 40 -6.79 -1.74 1.90
CA VAL A 40 -6.71 -0.92 0.70
C VAL A 40 -8.11 -0.78 0.11
N TYR A 41 -8.55 0.47 -0.03
CA TYR A 41 -9.76 0.78 -0.77
C TYR A 41 -9.31 1.38 -2.09
N LEU A 42 -9.32 0.57 -3.15
CA LEU A 42 -8.72 0.93 -4.43
C LEU A 42 -9.81 1.24 -5.45
N ARG A 43 -9.78 2.46 -5.97
CA ARG A 43 -10.65 2.87 -7.08
C ARG A 43 -9.88 2.87 -8.38
N VAL A 44 -10.42 2.14 -9.35
CA VAL A 44 -9.96 2.22 -10.74
C VAL A 44 -11.19 2.58 -11.58
N PRO A 45 -11.02 2.98 -12.85
CA PRO A 45 -12.21 3.30 -13.65
C PRO A 45 -13.19 2.14 -13.68
N ASN A 46 -14.43 2.44 -13.30
CA ASN A 46 -15.58 1.51 -13.31
C ASN A 46 -15.54 0.39 -12.28
N LYS A 47 -14.57 0.40 -11.35
CA LYS A 47 -14.47 -0.65 -10.33
C LYS A 47 -13.91 -0.11 -9.03
N VAL A 48 -14.29 -0.79 -7.94
CA VAL A 48 -13.69 -0.59 -6.62
C VAL A 48 -13.24 -1.96 -6.13
N HIS A 49 -12.04 -2.01 -5.60
CA HIS A 49 -11.49 -3.23 -4.99
C HIS A 49 -11.24 -2.97 -3.51
N GLU A 50 -11.74 -3.85 -2.67
CA GLU A 50 -11.50 -3.79 -1.24
C GLU A 50 -10.55 -4.93 -0.89
N LEU A 51 -9.32 -4.58 -0.56
CA LEU A 51 -8.27 -5.55 -0.31
C LEU A 51 -7.89 -5.49 1.16
N TYR A 52 -7.72 -6.65 1.78
CA TYR A 52 -7.30 -6.70 3.17
C TYR A 52 -6.63 -8.02 3.46
N GLY A 53 -5.87 -8.02 4.53
CA GLY A 53 -5.16 -9.21 4.96
C GLY A 53 -4.21 -8.87 6.08
N TYR A 54 -3.28 -9.78 6.35
CA TYR A 54 -2.33 -9.58 7.43
C TYR A 54 -0.93 -10.05 7.04
N VAL A 55 0.02 -9.55 7.80
CA VAL A 55 1.41 -9.99 7.73
C VAL A 55 1.78 -10.47 9.13
N ASP A 56 2.33 -11.67 9.21
CA ASP A 56 2.75 -12.26 10.45
C ASP A 56 4.28 -12.18 10.55
N ARG A 57 4.76 -11.32 11.45
CA ARG A 57 6.20 -11.17 11.69
C ARG A 57 6.44 -11.03 13.19
N PRO A 58 6.36 -12.14 13.92
CA PRO A 58 6.58 -12.12 15.36
C PRO A 58 7.97 -11.55 15.67
N GLY A 59 8.02 -10.70 16.66
CA GLY A 59 9.28 -10.06 17.06
C GLY A 59 9.62 -8.79 16.29
N ASP A 60 8.86 -8.44 15.28
CA ASP A 60 9.08 -7.18 14.56
C ASP A 60 8.49 -6.04 15.37
N SER A 61 9.31 -5.03 15.67
CA SER A 61 8.86 -3.88 16.45
C SER A 61 8.08 -2.87 15.61
N SER A 62 7.98 -3.10 14.32
CA SER A 62 7.40 -2.13 13.38
C SER A 62 5.89 -2.17 13.28
N LYS A 63 5.25 -3.01 14.02
CA LYS A 63 3.78 -3.14 14.23
C LYS A 63 2.88 -2.43 13.22
N ASN A 64 2.45 -1.19 13.54
CA ASN A 64 1.53 -0.43 12.67
C ASN A 64 2.16 -0.09 11.32
N ILE A 65 3.44 0.21 11.33
CA ILE A 65 4.16 0.57 10.09
C ILE A 65 4.15 -0.60 9.11
N LEU A 66 4.28 -1.83 9.61
CA LEU A 66 4.29 -3.01 8.76
C LEU A 66 2.99 -3.12 7.94
N GLY A 67 1.85 -2.88 8.59
CA GLY A 67 0.56 -2.89 7.89
C GLY A 67 0.47 -1.77 6.86
N GLU A 68 0.90 -0.56 7.25
CA GLU A 68 0.84 0.61 6.37
C GLU A 68 1.66 0.42 5.10
N VAL A 69 2.93 0.02 5.24
CA VAL A 69 3.80 -0.14 4.07
C VAL A 69 3.32 -1.29 3.18
N THR A 70 2.79 -2.35 3.80
CA THR A 70 2.23 -3.47 3.05
C THR A 70 1.03 -3.02 2.23
N ALA A 71 0.14 -2.22 2.83
CA ALA A 71 -1.04 -1.70 2.14
C ALA A 71 -0.62 -0.85 0.92
N ALA A 72 0.36 0.03 1.11
CA ALA A 72 0.82 0.89 0.02
C ALA A 72 1.39 0.07 -1.14
N LEU A 73 2.22 -0.92 -0.84
CA LEU A 73 2.83 -1.76 -1.88
C LEU A 73 1.77 -2.59 -2.62
N ILE A 74 0.82 -3.15 -1.89
CA ILE A 74 -0.26 -3.93 -2.50
C ILE A 74 -1.10 -3.04 -3.42
N ALA A 75 -1.40 -1.81 -2.98
CA ALA A 75 -2.18 -0.88 -3.79
C ALA A 75 -1.49 -0.59 -5.12
N ILE A 76 -0.18 -0.32 -5.07
CA ILE A 76 0.56 -0.01 -6.29
C ILE A 76 0.61 -1.22 -7.23
N LYS A 77 0.91 -2.39 -6.68
CA LYS A 77 0.97 -3.62 -7.48
C LYS A 77 -0.37 -3.93 -8.13
N TYR A 78 -1.45 -3.73 -7.40
CA TYR A 78 -2.78 -3.99 -7.92
C TYR A 78 -3.16 -3.00 -9.03
N ALA A 79 -2.79 -1.73 -8.87
CA ALA A 79 -3.02 -0.73 -9.91
C ALA A 79 -2.27 -1.07 -11.19
N ILE A 80 -1.05 -1.59 -11.07
CA ILE A 80 -0.29 -2.06 -12.22
C ILE A 80 -1.02 -3.22 -12.89
N LYS A 81 -1.51 -4.16 -12.09
CA LYS A 81 -2.28 -5.31 -12.61
C LYS A 81 -3.55 -4.85 -13.34
N GLU A 82 -4.15 -3.75 -12.90
CA GLU A 82 -5.33 -3.16 -13.52
C GLU A 82 -4.99 -2.25 -14.69
N HIS A 83 -3.73 -2.25 -15.10
CA HIS A 83 -3.25 -1.50 -16.26
C HIS A 83 -3.32 0.02 -16.10
N CYS A 84 -3.25 0.53 -14.88
CA CYS A 84 -3.25 1.95 -14.63
C CYS A 84 -1.90 2.56 -14.93
N SER A 85 -1.90 3.79 -15.44
CA SER A 85 -0.67 4.54 -15.69
C SER A 85 -0.26 5.39 -14.50
N LYS A 86 -1.19 5.64 -13.58
CA LYS A 86 -0.94 6.47 -12.41
C LYS A 86 -1.77 5.99 -11.24
N ILE A 87 -1.22 6.11 -10.04
CA ILE A 87 -1.95 5.87 -8.79
C ILE A 87 -1.66 6.99 -7.81
N THR A 88 -2.69 7.43 -7.10
CA THR A 88 -2.55 8.34 -5.97
C THR A 88 -2.80 7.52 -4.69
N ILE A 89 -1.81 7.52 -3.80
CA ILE A 89 -1.91 6.84 -2.50
C ILE A 89 -2.36 7.87 -1.47
N VAL A 90 -3.54 7.68 -0.91
CA VAL A 90 -4.05 8.51 0.18
C VAL A 90 -3.71 7.81 1.48
N HIS A 91 -2.97 8.48 2.36
CA HIS A 91 -2.42 7.86 3.57
C HIS A 91 -2.47 8.82 4.75
N ASP A 92 -2.54 8.26 5.95
CA ASP A 92 -2.48 9.07 7.17
C ASP A 92 -1.12 9.01 7.87
N CYS A 93 -0.30 8.03 7.56
CA CYS A 93 1.05 7.92 8.09
C CYS A 93 2.03 8.64 7.16
N LYS A 94 2.62 9.73 7.63
CA LYS A 94 3.55 10.52 6.80
C LYS A 94 4.71 9.71 6.24
N GLY A 95 5.14 8.68 6.95
CA GLY A 95 6.24 7.84 6.51
C GLY A 95 6.00 7.15 5.18
N ILE A 96 4.73 6.92 4.81
CA ILE A 96 4.41 6.25 3.56
C ILE A 96 4.97 7.03 2.36
N GLU A 97 4.87 8.34 2.41
CA GLU A 97 5.48 9.19 1.38
C GLU A 97 6.96 9.44 1.65
N LYS A 98 7.29 9.78 2.89
CA LYS A 98 8.65 10.25 3.24
C LYS A 98 9.70 9.16 3.08
N TRP A 99 9.38 7.91 3.38
CA TRP A 99 10.31 6.80 3.14
C TRP A 99 10.39 6.45 1.66
N ALA A 100 9.31 6.56 0.93
CA ALA A 100 9.30 6.26 -0.50
C ALA A 100 10.18 7.25 -1.27
N THR A 101 10.08 8.53 -0.94
CA THR A 101 10.85 9.58 -1.62
C THR A 101 12.29 9.68 -1.14
N GLY A 102 12.59 9.09 0.03
CA GLY A 102 13.91 9.21 0.63
C GLY A 102 14.07 10.45 1.49
N GLU A 103 12.99 11.22 1.69
CA GLU A 103 13.05 12.43 2.53
C GLU A 103 13.35 12.10 3.99
N TRP A 104 12.80 10.98 4.50
CA TRP A 104 13.10 10.48 5.84
C TRP A 104 14.13 9.36 5.75
N LYS A 105 15.01 9.28 6.73
CA LYS A 105 16.00 8.21 6.83
C LYS A 105 15.30 6.86 6.99
N ARG A 106 15.86 5.84 6.35
CA ARG A 106 15.35 4.46 6.42
C ARG A 106 16.26 3.68 7.34
N ASN A 107 15.97 3.76 8.63
CA ASN A 107 16.85 3.23 9.67
C ASN A 107 16.66 1.75 9.97
N ILE A 108 15.57 1.15 9.51
CA ILE A 108 15.29 -0.26 9.75
C ILE A 108 15.07 -1.00 8.44
N PRO A 109 15.29 -2.33 8.44
CA PRO A 109 15.15 -3.10 7.19
C PRO A 109 13.79 -2.93 6.50
N LEU A 110 12.72 -2.81 7.28
CA LEU A 110 11.39 -2.65 6.71
C LEU A 110 11.27 -1.39 5.85
N THR A 111 11.73 -0.24 6.38
CA THR A 111 11.61 1.01 5.64
C THR A 111 12.61 1.07 4.48
N GLN A 112 13.74 0.41 4.60
CA GLN A 112 14.71 0.28 3.51
C GLN A 112 14.10 -0.52 2.36
N ALA A 113 13.50 -1.66 2.68
CA ALA A 113 12.86 -2.51 1.69
C ALA A 113 11.68 -1.79 1.03
N TYR A 114 10.88 -1.09 1.82
CA TYR A 114 9.75 -0.32 1.29
C TYR A 114 10.22 0.71 0.27
N HIS A 115 11.26 1.47 0.62
CA HIS A 115 11.82 2.48 -0.29
C HIS A 115 12.26 1.84 -1.61
N GLU A 116 13.00 0.74 -1.53
CA GLU A 116 13.49 0.04 -2.71
C GLU A 116 12.35 -0.50 -3.55
N ASP A 117 11.36 -1.13 -2.91
CA ASP A 117 10.22 -1.72 -3.61
C ASP A 117 9.37 -0.68 -4.32
N VAL A 118 9.09 0.44 -3.65
CA VAL A 118 8.30 1.50 -4.27
C VAL A 118 9.04 2.09 -5.46
N ASN A 119 10.34 2.34 -5.31
CA ASN A 119 11.11 2.93 -6.40
C ASN A 119 11.22 1.97 -7.59
N GLU A 120 11.26 0.68 -7.34
CA GLU A 120 11.22 -0.30 -8.43
C GLU A 120 9.87 -0.26 -9.15
N LEU A 121 8.77 -0.21 -8.39
CA LEU A 121 7.42 -0.15 -8.97
C LEU A 121 7.18 1.15 -9.72
N MET A 122 7.80 2.24 -9.30
CA MET A 122 7.68 3.54 -9.96
C MET A 122 8.23 3.55 -11.38
N LYS A 123 9.00 2.55 -11.75
CA LYS A 123 9.45 2.39 -13.14
C LYS A 123 8.30 2.00 -14.07
N SER A 124 7.22 1.49 -13.51
CA SER A 124 6.08 0.97 -14.27
C SER A 124 4.82 1.81 -14.14
N ILE A 125 4.74 2.67 -13.15
CA ILE A 125 3.54 3.46 -12.87
C ILE A 125 3.94 4.73 -12.14
N ASP A 126 3.27 5.84 -12.46
CA ASP A 126 3.45 7.08 -11.72
C ASP A 126 2.74 6.98 -10.38
N VAL A 127 3.45 7.27 -9.30
CA VAL A 127 2.89 7.22 -7.95
C VAL A 127 2.91 8.61 -7.36
N SER A 128 1.74 9.08 -6.92
CA SER A 128 1.58 10.33 -6.17
C SER A 128 1.09 9.98 -4.78
N PHE A 129 1.44 10.81 -3.82
CA PHE A 129 1.04 10.62 -2.42
C PHE A 129 0.20 11.79 -1.96
N GLN A 130 -0.85 11.49 -1.18
CA GLN A 130 -1.70 12.51 -0.60
C GLN A 130 -1.88 12.19 0.87
N HIS A 131 -1.30 13.03 1.72
CA HIS A 131 -1.43 12.85 3.17
C HIS A 131 -2.79 13.40 3.64
N VAL A 132 -3.46 12.62 4.48
CA VAL A 132 -4.68 13.06 5.15
C VAL A 132 -4.52 12.88 6.64
N LYS A 133 -5.28 13.65 7.41
CA LYS A 133 -5.24 13.55 8.85
C LYS A 133 -5.97 12.27 9.31
N ALA A 134 -5.34 11.52 10.20
CA ALA A 134 -5.92 10.31 10.75
C ALA A 134 -7.25 10.63 11.45
N HIS A 135 -8.24 9.77 11.23
CA HIS A 135 -9.56 9.90 11.86
C HIS A 135 -10.22 11.25 11.61
N SER A 136 -10.07 11.76 10.39
CA SER A 136 -10.61 13.06 10.02
C SER A 136 -12.12 13.05 9.74
N GLY A 137 -12.76 11.88 9.85
CA GLY A 137 -14.18 11.76 9.55
C GLY A 137 -14.49 11.48 8.09
N ASP A 138 -13.48 11.37 7.26
CA ASP A 138 -13.68 11.01 5.86
C ASP A 138 -14.15 9.55 5.79
N GLU A 139 -15.31 9.33 5.21
CA GLU A 139 -15.90 8.00 5.11
C GLU A 139 -14.99 7.01 4.37
N ASN A 140 -14.33 7.46 3.32
CA ASN A 140 -13.45 6.59 2.55
C ASN A 140 -12.21 6.18 3.33
N ASN A 141 -11.66 7.11 4.12
CA ASN A 141 -10.53 6.80 4.99
C ASN A 141 -10.94 5.77 6.03
N ASN A 142 -12.18 5.88 6.55
CA ASN A 142 -12.70 4.90 7.49
C ASN A 142 -12.83 3.51 6.88
N ARG A 143 -13.07 3.41 5.58
CA ARG A 143 -13.14 2.12 4.89
C ARG A 143 -11.80 1.40 4.90
N ALA A 144 -10.71 2.13 4.65
CA ALA A 144 -9.38 1.53 4.71
C ALA A 144 -9.03 1.07 6.12
N ASP A 145 -9.41 1.86 7.13
CA ASP A 145 -9.21 1.50 8.53
C ASP A 145 -9.95 0.21 8.88
N LYS A 146 -11.21 0.11 8.48
CA LYS A 146 -12.01 -1.09 8.72
C LYS A 146 -11.41 -2.31 8.04
N LEU A 147 -10.95 -2.16 6.81
CA LEU A 147 -10.32 -3.26 6.09
C LEU A 147 -9.05 -3.72 6.78
N ALA A 148 -8.23 -2.79 7.27
CA ALA A 148 -7.01 -3.13 7.99
C ALA A 148 -7.33 -3.90 9.26
N LYS A 149 -8.33 -3.47 10.01
CA LYS A 149 -8.75 -4.15 11.23
C LYS A 149 -9.30 -5.55 10.92
N GLN A 150 -10.10 -5.65 9.88
CA GLN A 150 -10.62 -6.94 9.43
C GLN A 150 -9.48 -7.87 9.05
N GLY A 151 -8.46 -7.36 8.38
CA GLY A 151 -7.33 -8.15 7.94
C GLY A 151 -6.58 -8.83 9.08
N CYS A 152 -6.43 -8.17 10.23
CA CYS A 152 -5.72 -8.74 11.37
C CYS A 152 -6.66 -9.31 12.46
N GLY A 153 -7.94 -9.42 12.17
CA GLY A 153 -8.90 -10.04 13.07
C GLY A 153 -9.46 -9.12 14.15
N LEU A 154 -9.31 -7.81 13.99
CA LEU A 154 -9.97 -6.84 14.86
C LEU A 154 -11.35 -6.49 14.29
N LYS A 155 -12.25 -6.02 15.13
CA LYS A 155 -13.59 -5.65 14.66
C LYS A 155 -13.72 -4.18 14.37
#